data_b2bc0e2723928b8f89b9209aade11c7c
#
_entry.id   b2bc0e2723928b8f89b9209aade11c7c
#
_cell.length_a   1.000
_cell.length_b   1.000
_cell.length_c   1.000
_cell.angle_alpha   90.00
_cell.angle_beta   90.00
_cell.angle_gamma   90.00
#
_symmetry.space_group_name_H-M   'P 1'
#
loop_
_entity.id
_entity.type
_entity.pdbx_description
1 polymer ?
#
loop_
_entity_poly.entity_id
_entity_poly.type
_entity_poly.pdbx_seq_one_letter_code
_entity_poly.pdbx_strand_id
1 'polypeptide(L)'
;MSRLPDARRCQEWAEQMLSYARTAGADAAEVLVRDGSELEVKVRMGEPELVKDAGSRALGLRVLRDHRVAVTYTSDFAPAAMRQFARQSVELCELAEPDPLADLPEPHEMARDVPELDLWDETAPSLDAAQALRLAKQGEQAALQFDRRVTNSEGGICSRVMGATAFASSAGFSGGYRGTSLSLVVAPVCDDADGKKRNGYHWTASRFTSGLLDPEAVGQEAARRTLAKLGSRKIATCQVPAVFAPEAARALLGQLAGVVSGGAVWRKSSYLATREGTAIASALVTVVDDPLRPRAPGSRPFDGEGLAARPNVVVSQGVLRTFLCDVYSARKLGRRSTGSAGRGLGGGPHVSTSNFVLLAGKTPPAELERLSQGLYVTDLMGFGFNPVTGDWSQGANGFWIDNGSRVHPVSEITISINFDDLWKSIDGVGNDLDTRGSVQSPTLRVSRVTVAGT
;
A
#
# COMPACT_ATOMS: atom_id res chain seq x y z
N MET A 1 -12.61 8.13 -27.57
CA MET A 1 -11.29 8.02 -26.92
C MET A 1 -11.34 8.85 -25.65
N SER A 2 -11.17 8.24 -24.47
CA SER A 2 -11.02 8.97 -23.23
C SER A 2 -9.76 9.83 -23.32
N ARG A 3 -9.88 11.09 -22.89
CA ARG A 3 -8.76 12.04 -22.90
C ARG A 3 -7.67 11.53 -21.92
N LEU A 4 -6.41 11.50 -22.40
CA LEU A 4 -5.29 11.13 -21.53
C LEU A 4 -5.10 12.15 -20.39
N PRO A 5 -4.76 11.69 -19.17
CA PRO A 5 -4.46 12.57 -18.05
C PRO A 5 -3.28 13.50 -18.37
N ASP A 6 -3.41 14.78 -17.99
CA ASP A 6 -2.43 15.83 -18.29
C ASP A 6 -2.01 16.54 -17.00
N ALA A 7 -0.77 16.29 -16.57
CA ALA A 7 -0.23 16.84 -15.32
C ALA A 7 -0.07 18.37 -15.38
N ARG A 8 0.30 18.93 -16.56
CA ARG A 8 0.46 20.37 -16.74
C ARG A 8 -0.87 21.10 -16.57
N ARG A 9 -1.93 20.55 -17.19
CA ARG A 9 -3.26 21.12 -17.03
C ARG A 9 -3.78 21.00 -15.59
N CYS A 10 -3.50 19.90 -14.91
CA CYS A 10 -3.82 19.77 -13.48
C CYS A 10 -3.10 20.83 -12.65
N GLN A 11 -1.85 21.12 -12.99
CA GLN A 11 -1.05 22.15 -12.33
C GLN A 11 -1.63 23.56 -12.57
N GLU A 12 -2.01 23.87 -13.81
CA GLU A 12 -2.69 25.14 -14.16
C GLU A 12 -3.97 25.34 -13.33
N TRP A 13 -4.80 24.33 -13.16
CA TRP A 13 -5.99 24.38 -12.30
C TRP A 13 -5.65 24.57 -10.82
N ALA A 14 -4.60 23.91 -10.33
CA ALA A 14 -4.16 24.07 -8.95
C ALA A 14 -3.70 25.50 -8.66
N GLU A 15 -2.87 26.09 -9.52
CA GLU A 15 -2.40 27.47 -9.43
C GLU A 15 -3.55 28.49 -9.52
N GLN A 16 -4.51 28.23 -10.43
CA GLN A 16 -5.69 29.08 -10.57
C GLN A 16 -6.55 29.06 -9.30
N MET A 17 -6.74 27.89 -8.68
CA MET A 17 -7.49 27.75 -7.43
C MET A 17 -6.77 28.45 -6.26
N LEU A 18 -5.43 28.36 -6.16
CA LEU A 18 -4.65 29.13 -5.18
C LEU A 18 -4.91 30.65 -5.30
N SER A 19 -4.92 31.16 -6.54
CA SER A 19 -5.23 32.56 -6.81
C SER A 19 -6.64 32.94 -6.33
N TYR A 20 -7.62 32.06 -6.54
CA TYR A 20 -8.99 32.29 -6.08
C TYR A 20 -9.10 32.23 -4.56
N ALA A 21 -8.43 31.29 -3.89
CA ALA A 21 -8.40 31.21 -2.44
C ALA A 21 -7.79 32.46 -1.79
N ARG A 22 -6.68 32.97 -2.35
CA ARG A 22 -6.06 34.24 -1.90
C ARG A 22 -7.03 35.39 -2.08
N THR A 23 -7.69 35.50 -3.24
CA THR A 23 -8.67 36.59 -3.50
C THR A 23 -9.88 36.50 -2.57
N ALA A 24 -10.25 35.31 -2.12
CA ALA A 24 -11.31 35.06 -1.18
C ALA A 24 -10.93 35.37 0.30
N GLY A 25 -9.66 35.70 0.58
CA GLY A 25 -9.17 36.07 1.91
C GLY A 25 -8.57 34.92 2.71
N ALA A 26 -8.11 33.86 2.08
CA ALA A 26 -7.29 32.85 2.73
C ALA A 26 -5.89 33.38 3.06
N ASP A 27 -5.39 33.16 4.26
CA ASP A 27 -4.02 33.47 4.66
C ASP A 27 -3.03 32.54 3.97
N ALA A 28 -3.42 31.25 3.87
CA ALA A 28 -2.66 30.24 3.19
C ALA A 28 -3.59 29.19 2.54
N ALA A 29 -3.11 28.54 1.50
CA ALA A 29 -3.88 27.50 0.79
C ALA A 29 -2.99 26.46 0.14
N GLU A 30 -3.54 25.26 0.00
CA GLU A 30 -2.99 24.13 -0.74
C GLU A 30 -4.05 23.51 -1.62
N VAL A 31 -3.64 23.11 -2.82
CA VAL A 31 -4.54 22.53 -3.82
C VAL A 31 -3.96 21.23 -4.36
N LEU A 32 -4.75 20.16 -4.29
CA LEU A 32 -4.45 18.90 -4.93
C LEU A 32 -5.43 18.68 -6.09
N VAL A 33 -4.95 18.45 -7.29
CA VAL A 33 -5.76 18.08 -8.45
C VAL A 33 -5.42 16.67 -8.89
N ARG A 34 -6.45 15.88 -9.15
CA ARG A 34 -6.32 14.56 -9.79
C ARG A 34 -7.22 14.47 -11.00
N ASP A 35 -6.66 13.99 -12.09
CA ASP A 35 -7.37 13.68 -13.35
C ASP A 35 -6.95 12.28 -13.77
N GLY A 36 -7.88 11.35 -13.95
CA GLY A 36 -7.53 9.99 -14.27
C GLY A 36 -8.65 9.15 -14.80
N SER A 37 -8.32 7.95 -15.20
CA SER A 37 -9.25 6.90 -15.62
C SER A 37 -8.88 5.56 -15.02
N GLU A 38 -9.90 4.79 -14.72
CA GLU A 38 -9.81 3.43 -14.21
C GLU A 38 -10.60 2.52 -15.14
N LEU A 39 -9.94 1.46 -15.61
CA LEU A 39 -10.56 0.34 -16.29
C LEU A 39 -10.44 -0.89 -15.38
N GLU A 40 -11.56 -1.56 -15.13
CA GLU A 40 -11.61 -2.86 -14.47
C GLU A 40 -12.50 -3.80 -15.27
N VAL A 41 -11.98 -4.96 -15.60
CA VAL A 41 -12.73 -6.02 -16.27
C VAL A 41 -12.62 -7.27 -15.42
N LYS A 42 -13.76 -7.81 -15.03
CA LYS A 42 -13.88 -9.08 -14.31
C LYS A 42 -14.57 -10.11 -15.19
N VAL A 43 -13.98 -11.29 -15.24
CA VAL A 43 -14.52 -12.48 -15.89
C VAL A 43 -14.76 -13.53 -14.82
N ARG A 44 -15.86 -14.27 -14.93
CA ARG A 44 -16.14 -15.41 -14.08
C ARG A 44 -16.70 -16.57 -14.90
N MET A 45 -16.11 -17.73 -14.77
CA MET A 45 -16.47 -18.97 -15.51
C MET A 45 -16.51 -18.74 -17.04
N GLY A 46 -15.55 -17.96 -17.55
CA GLY A 46 -15.44 -17.62 -18.96
C GLY A 46 -16.33 -16.48 -19.46
N GLU A 47 -17.29 -16.02 -18.64
CA GLU A 47 -18.21 -14.94 -19.02
C GLU A 47 -17.85 -13.59 -18.35
N PRO A 48 -18.04 -12.46 -19.06
CA PRO A 48 -17.86 -11.15 -18.48
C PRO A 48 -18.84 -10.92 -17.31
N GLU A 49 -18.34 -10.60 -16.12
CA GLU A 49 -19.17 -10.27 -14.94
C GLU A 49 -19.21 -8.76 -14.70
N LEU A 50 -18.10 -8.05 -14.95
CA LEU A 50 -18.01 -6.59 -14.79
C LEU A 50 -17.12 -6.00 -15.89
N VAL A 51 -17.58 -4.88 -16.45
CA VAL A 51 -16.75 -3.98 -17.23
C VAL A 51 -17.01 -2.57 -16.73
N LYS A 52 -16.02 -1.97 -16.07
CA LYS A 52 -16.05 -0.60 -15.57
C LYS A 52 -14.96 0.18 -16.29
N ASP A 53 -15.33 1.21 -17.04
CA ASP A 53 -14.39 2.19 -17.62
C ASP A 53 -14.87 3.57 -17.20
N ALA A 54 -14.18 4.18 -16.24
CA ALA A 54 -14.60 5.42 -15.61
C ALA A 54 -13.47 6.44 -15.57
N GLY A 55 -13.79 7.66 -15.99
CA GLY A 55 -12.94 8.83 -15.79
C GLY A 55 -13.37 9.60 -14.55
N SER A 56 -12.42 10.13 -13.80
CA SER A 56 -12.68 11.01 -12.67
C SER A 56 -11.72 12.19 -12.68
N ARG A 57 -12.25 13.35 -12.33
CA ARG A 57 -11.47 14.56 -12.14
C ARG A 57 -12.02 15.33 -10.97
N ALA A 58 -11.13 15.70 -10.05
CA ALA A 58 -11.52 16.49 -8.89
C ALA A 58 -10.33 17.29 -8.35
N LEU A 59 -10.66 18.33 -7.61
CA LEU A 59 -9.76 19.25 -6.95
C LEU A 59 -10.09 19.27 -5.46
N GLY A 60 -9.09 19.04 -4.61
CA GLY A 60 -9.14 19.24 -3.16
C GLY A 60 -8.48 20.58 -2.81
N LEU A 61 -9.16 21.37 -2.01
CA LEU A 61 -8.69 22.65 -1.51
C LEU A 61 -8.61 22.59 0.01
N ARG A 62 -7.43 22.88 0.55
CA ARG A 62 -7.22 23.17 1.98
C ARG A 62 -6.89 24.64 2.12
N VAL A 63 -7.67 25.36 2.91
CA VAL A 63 -7.47 26.78 3.21
C VAL A 63 -7.22 26.97 4.68
N LEU A 64 -6.42 28.00 4.99
CA LEU A 64 -6.14 28.43 6.34
C LEU A 64 -6.50 29.92 6.47
N ARG A 65 -7.15 30.27 7.57
CA ARG A 65 -7.45 31.64 7.96
C ARG A 65 -7.46 31.73 9.50
N ASP A 66 -6.66 32.65 10.07
CA ASP A 66 -6.54 32.82 11.52
C ASP A 66 -6.24 31.50 12.27
N HIS A 67 -5.31 30.66 11.75
CA HIS A 67 -4.97 29.30 12.23
C HIS A 67 -6.12 28.30 12.22
N ARG A 68 -7.20 28.59 11.52
CA ARG A 68 -8.35 27.70 11.32
C ARG A 68 -8.24 27.06 9.95
N VAL A 69 -8.59 25.79 9.86
CA VAL A 69 -8.42 24.98 8.64
C VAL A 69 -9.76 24.49 8.14
N ALA A 70 -10.01 24.68 6.85
CA ALA A 70 -11.07 23.97 6.14
C ALA A 70 -10.50 23.13 5.00
N VAL A 71 -11.06 21.93 4.79
CA VAL A 71 -10.72 21.06 3.67
C VAL A 71 -11.99 20.71 2.93
N THR A 72 -11.99 21.00 1.65
CA THR A 72 -13.14 20.82 0.76
C THR A 72 -12.69 20.22 -0.57
N TYR A 73 -13.60 19.69 -1.37
CA TYR A 73 -13.27 19.23 -2.72
C TYR A 73 -14.43 19.48 -3.70
N THR A 74 -14.09 19.60 -4.98
CA THR A 74 -15.06 19.80 -6.06
C THR A 74 -14.63 19.07 -7.32
N SER A 75 -15.59 18.71 -8.17
CA SER A 75 -15.39 18.21 -9.52
C SER A 75 -15.77 19.24 -10.59
N ASP A 76 -16.22 20.45 -10.19
CA ASP A 76 -16.58 21.53 -11.11
C ASP A 76 -15.38 22.47 -11.32
N PHE A 77 -14.87 22.49 -12.55
CA PHE A 77 -13.72 23.30 -12.96
C PHE A 77 -14.12 24.57 -13.73
N ALA A 78 -15.42 24.90 -13.81
CA ALA A 78 -15.85 26.15 -14.40
C ALA A 78 -15.31 27.35 -13.59
N PRO A 79 -14.70 28.37 -14.21
CA PRO A 79 -14.05 29.47 -13.47
C PRO A 79 -14.96 30.19 -12.48
N ALA A 80 -16.25 30.32 -12.78
CA ALA A 80 -17.23 30.92 -11.86
C ALA A 80 -17.49 30.02 -10.63
N ALA A 81 -17.67 28.72 -10.86
CA ALA A 81 -17.86 27.74 -9.80
C ALA A 81 -16.62 27.65 -8.88
N MET A 82 -15.42 27.59 -9.47
CA MET A 82 -14.16 27.59 -8.69
C MET A 82 -14.00 28.82 -7.81
N ARG A 83 -14.35 30.03 -8.31
CA ARG A 83 -14.32 31.26 -7.47
C ARG A 83 -15.32 31.21 -6.32
N GLN A 84 -16.53 30.72 -6.57
CA GLN A 84 -17.54 30.57 -5.52
C GLN A 84 -17.10 29.53 -4.50
N PHE A 85 -16.60 28.39 -4.97
CA PHE A 85 -16.08 27.31 -4.11
C PHE A 85 -14.95 27.80 -3.20
N ALA A 86 -13.99 28.59 -3.72
CA ALA A 86 -12.92 29.18 -2.91
C ALA A 86 -13.46 30.08 -1.78
N ARG A 87 -14.46 30.95 -2.08
CA ARG A 87 -15.10 31.78 -1.05
C ARG A 87 -15.77 30.94 0.02
N GLN A 88 -16.59 29.97 -0.35
CA GLN A 88 -17.27 29.08 0.58
C GLN A 88 -16.28 28.29 1.44
N SER A 89 -15.16 27.85 0.85
CA SER A 89 -14.12 27.13 1.60
C SER A 89 -13.43 28.03 2.64
N VAL A 90 -13.20 29.30 2.34
CA VAL A 90 -12.64 30.26 3.31
C VAL A 90 -13.65 30.57 4.42
N GLU A 91 -14.93 30.75 4.09
CA GLU A 91 -16.00 30.94 5.08
C GLU A 91 -16.11 29.76 6.06
N LEU A 92 -15.88 28.53 5.59
CA LEU A 92 -15.90 27.32 6.44
C LEU A 92 -14.80 27.33 7.51
N CYS A 93 -13.71 28.07 7.35
CA CYS A 93 -12.68 28.21 8.40
C CYS A 93 -13.25 28.81 9.69
N GLU A 94 -14.26 29.65 9.59
CA GLU A 94 -14.90 30.29 10.77
C GLU A 94 -15.57 29.26 11.70
N LEU A 95 -15.92 28.07 11.19
CA LEU A 95 -16.53 26.99 11.95
C LEU A 95 -15.50 26.08 12.65
N ALA A 96 -14.23 26.22 12.33
CA ALA A 96 -13.16 25.38 12.88
C ALA A 96 -12.54 26.03 14.11
N GLU A 97 -11.99 25.21 15.02
CA GLU A 97 -11.15 25.71 16.10
C GLU A 97 -9.74 26.05 15.57
N PRO A 98 -9.10 27.13 16.07
CA PRO A 98 -7.75 27.48 15.66
C PRO A 98 -6.72 26.46 16.17
N ASP A 99 -5.83 26.02 15.29
CA ASP A 99 -4.69 25.16 15.61
C ASP A 99 -3.40 25.74 15.00
N PRO A 100 -2.56 26.44 15.77
CA PRO A 100 -1.33 27.04 15.27
C PRO A 100 -0.32 26.03 14.69
N LEU A 101 -0.46 24.74 14.99
CA LEU A 101 0.42 23.70 14.45
C LEU A 101 -0.04 23.17 13.09
N ALA A 102 -1.28 23.45 12.70
CA ALA A 102 -1.85 23.00 11.42
C ALA A 102 -1.46 23.89 10.22
N ASP A 103 -0.47 24.74 10.36
CA ASP A 103 0.02 25.65 9.31
C ASP A 103 0.78 24.92 8.19
N LEU A 104 1.02 25.64 7.07
CA LEU A 104 1.80 25.12 5.95
C LEU A 104 3.26 24.84 6.34
N PRO A 105 4.00 24.01 5.55
CA PRO A 105 5.45 23.94 5.65
C PRO A 105 6.09 25.30 5.41
N GLU A 106 7.29 25.50 5.94
CA GLU A 106 8.06 26.70 5.67
C GLU A 106 8.50 26.75 4.19
N PRO A 107 8.55 27.92 3.55
CA PRO A 107 8.92 28.04 2.13
C PRO A 107 10.27 27.42 1.77
N HIS A 108 11.22 27.37 2.71
CA HIS A 108 12.53 26.78 2.48
C HIS A 108 12.55 25.23 2.52
N GLU A 109 11.49 24.61 3.05
CA GLU A 109 11.30 23.15 3.11
C GLU A 109 10.65 22.59 1.85
N MET A 110 10.01 23.45 1.03
CA MET A 110 9.33 23.05 -0.19
C MET A 110 10.31 22.44 -1.20
N ALA A 111 9.84 21.47 -1.96
CA ALA A 111 10.61 20.90 -3.06
C ALA A 111 10.96 21.96 -4.10
N ARG A 112 12.20 22.01 -4.53
CA ARG A 112 12.67 22.91 -5.60
C ARG A 112 12.64 22.25 -6.96
N ASP A 113 12.93 20.96 -6.98
CA ASP A 113 12.97 20.13 -8.16
C ASP A 113 11.98 18.97 -8.04
N VAL A 114 11.37 18.59 -9.14
CA VAL A 114 10.48 17.42 -9.27
C VAL A 114 11.23 16.37 -10.06
N PRO A 115 11.84 15.35 -9.41
CA PRO A 115 12.63 14.34 -10.11
C PRO A 115 11.75 13.49 -11.02
N GLU A 116 12.28 13.13 -12.19
CA GLU A 116 11.65 12.18 -13.09
C GLU A 116 11.87 10.75 -12.56
N LEU A 117 10.79 10.01 -12.32
CA LEU A 117 10.83 8.68 -11.73
C LEU A 117 10.32 7.58 -12.66
N ASP A 118 10.06 7.91 -13.93
CA ASP A 118 9.55 6.97 -14.94
C ASP A 118 8.28 6.23 -14.46
N LEU A 119 7.25 6.98 -14.09
CA LEU A 119 6.02 6.45 -13.50
C LEU A 119 4.91 6.19 -14.53
N TRP A 120 5.12 6.58 -15.78
CA TRP A 120 4.11 6.55 -16.83
C TRP A 120 4.51 5.61 -17.97
N ASP A 121 3.60 4.70 -18.34
CA ASP A 121 3.72 3.83 -19.50
C ASP A 121 2.91 4.40 -20.67
N GLU A 122 3.59 4.82 -21.74
CA GLU A 122 2.94 5.33 -22.95
C GLU A 122 2.11 4.26 -23.70
N THR A 123 2.33 2.97 -23.39
CA THR A 123 1.57 1.85 -23.98
C THR A 123 0.34 1.46 -23.17
N ALA A 124 0.21 1.91 -21.90
CA ALA A 124 -0.92 1.59 -21.04
C ALA A 124 -2.30 1.93 -21.63
N PRO A 125 -2.47 3.02 -22.43
CA PRO A 125 -3.75 3.31 -23.08
C PRO A 125 -4.22 2.22 -24.05
N SER A 126 -3.32 1.41 -24.62
CA SER A 126 -3.67 0.30 -25.51
C SER A 126 -4.32 -0.88 -24.79
N LEU A 127 -4.18 -1.00 -23.47
CA LEU A 127 -4.93 -1.96 -22.66
C LEU A 127 -6.38 -1.44 -22.52
N ASP A 128 -7.16 -1.61 -23.56
CA ASP A 128 -8.58 -1.29 -23.58
C ASP A 128 -9.45 -2.40 -22.96
N ALA A 129 -10.76 -2.19 -22.89
CA ALA A 129 -11.69 -3.16 -22.30
C ALA A 129 -11.67 -4.53 -23.01
N ALA A 130 -11.49 -4.54 -24.34
CA ALA A 130 -11.42 -5.78 -25.10
C ALA A 130 -10.13 -6.56 -24.81
N GLN A 131 -9.01 -5.87 -24.68
CA GLN A 131 -7.74 -6.49 -24.33
C GLN A 131 -7.74 -6.94 -22.87
N ALA A 132 -8.24 -6.14 -21.94
CA ALA A 132 -8.38 -6.51 -20.53
C ALA A 132 -9.26 -7.76 -20.36
N LEU A 133 -10.36 -7.84 -21.13
CA LEU A 133 -11.23 -9.02 -21.17
C LEU A 133 -10.48 -10.27 -21.65
N ARG A 134 -9.66 -10.15 -22.70
CA ARG A 134 -8.87 -11.28 -23.21
C ARG A 134 -7.88 -11.77 -22.15
N LEU A 135 -7.13 -10.87 -21.52
CA LEU A 135 -6.15 -11.24 -20.48
C LEU A 135 -6.81 -11.90 -19.26
N ALA A 136 -7.93 -11.34 -18.79
CA ALA A 136 -8.69 -11.91 -17.67
C ALA A 136 -9.23 -13.31 -18.01
N LYS A 137 -9.80 -13.50 -19.21
CA LYS A 137 -10.26 -14.81 -19.69
C LYS A 137 -9.12 -15.82 -19.81
N GLN A 138 -8.01 -15.43 -20.40
CA GLN A 138 -6.84 -16.28 -20.60
C GLN A 138 -6.30 -16.78 -19.26
N GLY A 139 -6.14 -15.88 -18.27
CA GLY A 139 -5.69 -16.26 -16.95
C GLY A 139 -6.67 -17.18 -16.22
N GLU A 140 -7.98 -16.87 -16.26
CA GLU A 140 -8.99 -17.72 -15.63
C GLU A 140 -9.09 -19.10 -16.28
N GLN A 141 -9.08 -19.17 -17.62
CA GLN A 141 -9.11 -20.44 -18.36
C GLN A 141 -7.89 -21.31 -18.04
N ALA A 142 -6.70 -20.70 -17.96
CA ALA A 142 -5.50 -21.44 -17.57
C ALA A 142 -5.62 -22.05 -16.17
N ALA A 143 -6.26 -21.34 -15.22
CA ALA A 143 -6.51 -21.88 -13.88
C ALA A 143 -7.54 -23.01 -13.90
N LEU A 144 -8.67 -22.86 -14.62
CA LEU A 144 -9.74 -23.87 -14.70
C LEU A 144 -9.27 -25.15 -15.42
N GLN A 145 -8.39 -25.03 -16.39
CA GLN A 145 -7.86 -26.16 -17.17
C GLN A 145 -6.65 -26.83 -16.51
N PHE A 146 -6.06 -26.25 -15.47
CA PHE A 146 -4.86 -26.75 -14.82
C PHE A 146 -5.05 -28.13 -14.19
N ASP A 147 -6.20 -28.34 -13.52
CA ASP A 147 -6.55 -29.60 -12.88
C ASP A 147 -8.08 -29.72 -12.77
N ARG A 148 -8.65 -30.94 -12.99
CA ARG A 148 -10.09 -31.21 -12.90
C ARG A 148 -10.72 -30.86 -11.52
N ARG A 149 -9.92 -30.75 -10.47
CA ARG A 149 -10.36 -30.40 -9.12
C ARG A 149 -10.63 -28.91 -8.97
N VAL A 150 -10.18 -28.07 -9.92
CA VAL A 150 -10.56 -26.66 -9.99
C VAL A 150 -11.94 -26.60 -10.63
N THR A 151 -12.98 -26.49 -9.80
CA THR A 151 -14.38 -26.67 -10.22
C THR A 151 -15.12 -25.32 -10.37
N ASN A 152 -14.53 -24.23 -9.87
CA ASN A 152 -15.16 -22.91 -9.86
C ASN A 152 -14.08 -21.81 -9.85
N SER A 153 -14.52 -20.57 -9.97
CA SER A 153 -13.66 -19.38 -9.94
C SER A 153 -14.39 -18.21 -9.27
N GLU A 154 -13.65 -17.41 -8.51
CA GLU A 154 -14.09 -16.07 -8.08
C GLU A 154 -13.84 -15.04 -9.19
N GLY A 155 -13.06 -15.41 -10.19
CA GLY A 155 -12.84 -14.69 -11.43
C GLY A 155 -11.37 -14.43 -11.76
N GLY A 156 -11.19 -13.95 -13.00
CA GLY A 156 -10.01 -13.25 -13.46
C GLY A 156 -10.32 -11.75 -13.52
N ILE A 157 -9.48 -10.89 -12.95
CA ILE A 157 -9.67 -9.44 -12.91
C ILE A 157 -8.45 -8.78 -13.53
N CYS A 158 -8.67 -8.01 -14.61
CA CYS A 158 -7.64 -7.18 -15.22
C CYS A 158 -7.99 -5.71 -15.03
N SER A 159 -7.06 -4.93 -14.48
CA SER A 159 -7.28 -3.51 -14.17
C SER A 159 -6.17 -2.63 -14.74
N ARG A 160 -6.55 -1.42 -15.14
CA ARG A 160 -5.65 -0.35 -15.56
C ARG A 160 -6.08 0.96 -14.88
N VAL A 161 -5.13 1.62 -14.22
CA VAL A 161 -5.30 2.99 -13.71
C VAL A 161 -4.30 3.89 -14.40
N MET A 162 -4.77 5.00 -14.93
CA MET A 162 -3.95 6.07 -15.50
C MET A 162 -4.33 7.38 -14.84
N GLY A 163 -3.36 8.16 -14.38
CA GLY A 163 -3.66 9.39 -13.67
C GLY A 163 -2.58 10.45 -13.81
N ALA A 164 -3.03 11.71 -13.70
CA ALA A 164 -2.21 12.88 -13.45
C ALA A 164 -2.55 13.41 -12.06
N THR A 165 -1.53 13.79 -11.32
CA THR A 165 -1.62 14.44 -10.02
C THR A 165 -0.84 15.73 -10.09
N ALA A 166 -1.43 16.83 -9.62
CA ALA A 166 -0.73 18.08 -9.42
C ALA A 166 -1.02 18.63 -8.02
N PHE A 167 -0.03 19.24 -7.45
CA PHE A 167 -0.12 19.90 -6.15
C PHE A 167 0.46 21.30 -6.22
N ALA A 168 -0.23 22.27 -5.64
CA ALA A 168 0.26 23.62 -5.50
C ALA A 168 0.00 24.14 -4.08
N SER A 169 0.94 24.92 -3.54
CA SER A 169 0.91 25.48 -2.20
C SER A 169 1.28 26.97 -2.22
N SER A 170 0.58 27.77 -1.45
CA SER A 170 0.92 29.18 -1.25
C SER A 170 2.27 29.38 -0.53
N ALA A 171 2.86 28.32 0.03
CA ALA A 171 4.23 28.31 0.56
C ALA A 171 5.31 28.29 -0.54
N GLY A 172 4.91 28.27 -1.84
CA GLY A 172 5.84 28.46 -2.97
C GLY A 172 6.15 27.21 -3.77
N PHE A 173 5.35 26.15 -3.66
CA PHE A 173 5.49 24.93 -4.48
C PHE A 173 4.37 24.82 -5.52
N SER A 174 4.73 24.39 -6.73
CA SER A 174 3.78 23.93 -7.75
C SER A 174 4.46 22.83 -8.58
N GLY A 175 3.82 21.67 -8.70
CA GLY A 175 4.37 20.54 -9.45
C GLY A 175 3.32 19.48 -9.75
N GLY A 176 3.61 18.65 -10.75
CA GLY A 176 2.70 17.58 -11.15
C GLY A 176 3.45 16.44 -11.83
N TYR A 177 2.83 15.27 -11.84
CA TYR A 177 3.35 14.07 -12.50
C TYR A 177 2.21 13.19 -12.99
N ARG A 178 2.52 12.29 -13.91
CA ARG A 178 1.61 11.22 -14.36
C ARG A 178 2.05 9.88 -13.81
N GLY A 179 1.12 8.95 -13.72
CA GLY A 179 1.43 7.58 -13.34
C GLY A 179 0.41 6.59 -13.88
N THR A 180 0.89 5.38 -14.14
CA THR A 180 0.11 4.22 -14.56
C THR A 180 0.22 3.11 -13.52
N SER A 181 -0.78 2.25 -13.48
CA SER A 181 -0.78 1.01 -12.70
C SER A 181 -1.66 0.00 -13.41
N LEU A 182 -1.13 -1.20 -13.60
CA LEU A 182 -1.81 -2.31 -14.26
C LEU A 182 -1.74 -3.53 -13.35
N SER A 183 -2.78 -4.36 -13.36
CA SER A 183 -2.77 -5.61 -12.62
C SER A 183 -3.63 -6.68 -13.28
N LEU A 184 -3.27 -7.93 -13.02
CA LEU A 184 -4.07 -9.12 -13.31
C LEU A 184 -4.08 -10.01 -12.08
N VAL A 185 -5.27 -10.41 -11.65
CA VAL A 185 -5.51 -11.32 -10.52
C VAL A 185 -6.35 -12.48 -11.02
N VAL A 186 -6.04 -13.70 -10.61
CA VAL A 186 -6.85 -14.90 -10.88
C VAL A 186 -7.08 -15.64 -9.57
N ALA A 187 -8.33 -16.00 -9.29
CA ALA A 187 -8.75 -16.63 -8.03
C ALA A 187 -9.63 -17.87 -8.26
N PRO A 188 -9.03 -19.03 -8.53
CA PRO A 188 -9.75 -20.30 -8.68
C PRO A 188 -10.23 -20.86 -7.34
N VAL A 189 -11.24 -21.74 -7.40
CA VAL A 189 -11.86 -22.41 -6.26
C VAL A 189 -11.89 -23.92 -6.52
N CYS A 190 -11.56 -24.69 -5.49
CA CYS A 190 -11.62 -26.16 -5.49
C CYS A 190 -12.62 -26.65 -4.43
N ASP A 191 -13.28 -27.77 -4.71
CA ASP A 191 -14.04 -28.53 -3.71
C ASP A 191 -13.11 -29.45 -2.93
N ASP A 192 -13.17 -29.37 -1.59
CA ASP A 192 -12.42 -30.25 -0.71
C ASP A 192 -13.28 -31.44 -0.25
N ALA A 193 -12.62 -32.52 0.16
CA ALA A 193 -13.28 -33.75 0.62
C ALA A 193 -14.15 -33.55 1.86
N ASP A 194 -13.91 -32.53 2.68
CA ASP A 194 -14.71 -32.16 3.85
C ASP A 194 -15.98 -31.35 3.49
N GLY A 195 -16.28 -31.17 2.21
CA GLY A 195 -17.38 -30.35 1.71
C GLY A 195 -17.14 -28.86 1.75
N LYS A 196 -15.95 -28.42 2.17
CA LYS A 196 -15.55 -27.01 2.16
C LYS A 196 -15.04 -26.59 0.78
N LYS A 197 -15.09 -25.30 0.53
CA LYS A 197 -14.42 -24.68 -0.61
C LYS A 197 -13.04 -24.21 -0.19
N ARG A 198 -12.04 -24.46 -1.06
CA ARG A 198 -10.70 -23.88 -0.94
C ARG A 198 -10.48 -22.91 -2.06
N ASN A 199 -10.10 -21.69 -1.73
CA ASN A 199 -9.71 -20.69 -2.69
C ASN A 199 -8.24 -20.30 -2.50
N GLY A 200 -7.67 -19.86 -3.58
CA GLY A 200 -6.34 -19.26 -3.61
C GLY A 200 -6.32 -18.21 -4.70
N TYR A 201 -5.24 -17.51 -4.81
CA TYR A 201 -5.07 -16.52 -5.86
C TYR A 201 -3.59 -16.37 -6.22
N HIS A 202 -3.37 -15.86 -7.43
CA HIS A 202 -2.11 -15.28 -7.81
C HIS A 202 -2.35 -14.01 -8.61
N TRP A 203 -1.35 -13.13 -8.62
CA TRP A 203 -1.49 -11.82 -9.22
C TRP A 203 -0.17 -11.29 -9.73
N THR A 204 -0.27 -10.38 -10.69
CA THR A 204 0.83 -9.56 -11.16
C THR A 204 0.39 -8.11 -11.16
N ALA A 205 1.31 -7.20 -10.88
CA ALA A 205 1.08 -5.77 -11.01
C ALA A 205 2.36 -5.05 -11.40
N SER A 206 2.20 -4.01 -12.21
CA SER A 206 3.30 -3.16 -12.66
C SER A 206 2.77 -1.80 -13.09
N ARG A 207 3.66 -0.80 -13.13
CA ARG A 207 3.35 0.46 -13.84
C ARG A 207 3.39 0.31 -15.35
N PHE A 208 4.12 -0.68 -15.85
CA PHE A 208 4.37 -0.91 -17.27
C PHE A 208 3.74 -2.21 -17.74
N THR A 209 3.12 -2.19 -18.90
CA THR A 209 2.52 -3.37 -19.55
C THR A 209 3.53 -4.51 -19.68
N SER A 210 4.78 -4.17 -20.03
CA SER A 210 5.88 -5.12 -20.15
C SER A 210 6.34 -5.77 -18.84
N GLY A 211 5.91 -5.24 -17.70
CA GLY A 211 6.22 -5.79 -16.37
C GLY A 211 5.15 -6.76 -15.84
N LEU A 212 4.05 -6.95 -16.54
CA LEU A 212 3.05 -7.95 -16.18
C LEU A 212 3.54 -9.36 -16.56
N LEU A 213 3.26 -10.32 -15.68
CA LEU A 213 3.47 -11.73 -16.00
C LEU A 213 2.48 -12.20 -17.07
N ASP A 214 2.84 -13.25 -17.79
CA ASP A 214 1.95 -13.91 -18.71
C ASP A 214 0.65 -14.36 -18.00
N PRO A 215 -0.55 -14.05 -18.53
CA PRO A 215 -1.82 -14.44 -17.93
C PRO A 215 -1.95 -15.93 -17.65
N GLU A 216 -1.43 -16.79 -18.54
CA GLU A 216 -1.47 -18.24 -18.32
C GLU A 216 -0.63 -18.64 -17.11
N ALA A 217 0.56 -18.06 -16.96
CA ALA A 217 1.41 -18.30 -15.79
C ALA A 217 0.74 -17.82 -14.50
N VAL A 218 0.04 -16.69 -14.51
CA VAL A 218 -0.73 -16.20 -13.35
C VAL A 218 -1.85 -17.18 -13.00
N GLY A 219 -2.60 -17.68 -14.00
CA GLY A 219 -3.68 -18.64 -13.81
C GLY A 219 -3.19 -19.98 -13.26
N GLN A 220 -2.14 -20.53 -13.85
CA GLN A 220 -1.54 -21.81 -13.43
C GLN A 220 -1.00 -21.73 -11.99
N GLU A 221 -0.32 -20.66 -11.64
CA GLU A 221 0.20 -20.47 -10.28
C GLU A 221 -0.95 -20.28 -9.27
N ALA A 222 -2.04 -19.59 -9.64
CA ALA A 222 -3.23 -19.46 -8.80
C ALA A 222 -3.87 -20.83 -8.55
N ALA A 223 -4.01 -21.68 -9.59
CA ALA A 223 -4.54 -23.04 -9.46
C ALA A 223 -3.64 -23.93 -8.58
N ARG A 224 -2.32 -23.89 -8.79
CA ARG A 224 -1.34 -24.62 -7.98
C ARG A 224 -1.46 -24.26 -6.49
N ARG A 225 -1.57 -22.97 -6.18
CA ARG A 225 -1.74 -22.47 -4.79
C ARG A 225 -3.07 -22.91 -4.18
N THR A 226 -4.14 -22.93 -4.96
CA THR A 226 -5.46 -23.37 -4.50
C THR A 226 -5.48 -24.86 -4.21
N LEU A 227 -4.97 -25.67 -5.14
CA LEU A 227 -4.88 -27.12 -4.99
C LEU A 227 -4.01 -27.55 -3.81
N ALA A 228 -2.95 -26.79 -3.53
CA ALA A 228 -2.09 -27.05 -2.39
C ALA A 228 -2.80 -26.89 -1.03
N LYS A 229 -3.97 -26.22 -0.98
CA LYS A 229 -4.80 -26.08 0.23
C LYS A 229 -5.78 -27.23 0.45
N LEU A 230 -5.92 -28.18 -0.49
CA LEU A 230 -6.82 -29.33 -0.36
C LEU A 230 -6.37 -30.25 0.78
N GLY A 231 -7.32 -30.75 1.57
CA GLY A 231 -7.04 -31.54 2.77
C GLY A 231 -6.50 -30.73 3.94
N SER A 232 -6.72 -29.41 3.95
CA SER A 232 -6.34 -28.56 5.07
C SER A 232 -6.96 -29.01 6.38
N ARG A 233 -6.19 -29.04 7.44
CA ARG A 233 -6.63 -29.44 8.77
C ARG A 233 -6.13 -28.50 9.83
N LYS A 234 -6.77 -28.50 10.99
CA LYS A 234 -6.28 -27.85 12.21
C LYS A 234 -5.10 -28.63 12.77
N ILE A 235 -4.29 -27.95 13.57
CA ILE A 235 -3.21 -28.58 14.34
C ILE A 235 -3.44 -28.32 15.82
N ALA A 236 -2.87 -29.16 16.68
CA ALA A 236 -2.92 -28.98 18.12
C ALA A 236 -2.20 -27.68 18.53
N THR A 237 -2.67 -27.07 19.61
CA THR A 237 -2.02 -25.88 20.19
C THR A 237 -0.57 -26.17 20.55
N CYS A 238 0.36 -25.37 20.01
CA CYS A 238 1.80 -25.56 20.20
C CYS A 238 2.58 -24.25 20.07
N GLN A 239 3.87 -24.30 20.43
CA GLN A 239 4.83 -23.23 20.12
C GLN A 239 5.87 -23.76 19.16
N VAL A 240 6.02 -23.12 18.02
CA VAL A 240 6.91 -23.55 16.94
C VAL A 240 7.52 -22.35 16.21
N PRO A 241 8.64 -22.54 15.50
CA PRO A 241 9.11 -21.56 14.51
C PRO A 241 8.08 -21.37 13.38
N ALA A 242 8.04 -20.16 12.83
CA ALA A 242 7.19 -19.86 11.67
C ALA A 242 7.98 -19.19 10.57
N VAL A 243 7.75 -19.63 9.33
CA VAL A 243 8.24 -19.01 8.11
C VAL A 243 7.08 -18.30 7.43
N PHE A 244 7.16 -16.99 7.30
CA PHE A 244 6.15 -16.18 6.64
C PHE A 244 6.52 -15.98 5.17
N ALA A 245 5.67 -16.41 4.26
CA ALA A 245 5.79 -16.11 2.83
C ALA A 245 5.83 -14.58 2.60
N PRO A 246 6.39 -14.08 1.49
CA PRO A 246 6.48 -12.64 1.24
C PRO A 246 5.16 -11.89 1.39
N GLU A 247 4.03 -12.46 0.94
CA GLU A 247 2.70 -11.88 1.07
C GLU A 247 2.26 -11.76 2.55
N ALA A 248 2.52 -12.77 3.37
CA ALA A 248 2.22 -12.75 4.80
C ALA A 248 3.18 -11.82 5.57
N ALA A 249 4.47 -11.85 5.24
CA ALA A 249 5.49 -10.97 5.82
C ALA A 249 5.21 -9.48 5.49
N ARG A 250 4.71 -9.20 4.29
CA ARG A 250 4.27 -7.85 3.90
C ARG A 250 3.14 -7.33 4.79
N ALA A 251 2.20 -8.18 5.22
CA ALA A 251 1.15 -7.77 6.15
C ALA A 251 1.72 -7.35 7.51
N LEU A 252 2.70 -8.11 8.04
CA LEU A 252 3.43 -7.74 9.27
C LEU A 252 4.16 -6.40 9.10
N LEU A 253 4.85 -6.22 7.98
CA LEU A 253 5.57 -4.98 7.68
C LEU A 253 4.62 -3.78 7.54
N GLY A 254 3.43 -3.98 6.99
CA GLY A 254 2.37 -2.95 6.93
C GLY A 254 1.88 -2.52 8.31
N GLN A 255 1.78 -3.43 9.27
CA GLN A 255 1.46 -3.11 10.65
C GLN A 255 2.59 -2.34 11.34
N LEU A 256 3.85 -2.69 11.07
CA LEU A 256 5.00 -1.91 11.55
C LEU A 256 4.96 -0.48 11.01
N ALA A 257 4.61 -0.28 9.73
CA ALA A 257 4.45 1.06 9.15
C ALA A 257 3.45 1.93 9.93
N GLY A 258 2.36 1.34 10.42
CA GLY A 258 1.37 2.02 11.26
C GLY A 258 1.94 2.54 12.58
N VAL A 259 2.75 1.74 13.28
CA VAL A 259 3.29 2.10 14.60
C VAL A 259 4.54 2.98 14.54
N VAL A 260 5.25 3.03 13.41
CA VAL A 260 6.34 4.00 13.18
C VAL A 260 5.87 5.31 12.58
N SER A 261 4.55 5.50 12.42
CA SER A 261 3.94 6.75 11.99
C SER A 261 4.01 7.80 13.10
N GLY A 262 4.56 8.97 12.80
CA GLY A 262 4.57 10.14 13.71
C GLY A 262 3.16 10.52 14.17
N GLY A 263 2.15 10.30 13.32
CA GLY A 263 0.75 10.47 13.67
C GLY A 263 0.28 9.53 14.80
N ALA A 264 0.73 8.29 14.83
CA ALA A 264 0.46 7.34 15.90
C ALA A 264 1.25 7.69 17.18
N VAL A 265 2.50 8.12 16.99
CA VAL A 265 3.42 8.44 18.09
C VAL A 265 2.93 9.63 18.92
N TRP A 266 2.60 10.78 18.30
CA TRP A 266 2.16 11.94 19.04
C TRP A 266 0.79 11.73 19.73
N ARG A 267 -0.08 10.90 19.15
CA ARG A 267 -1.36 10.48 19.78
C ARG A 267 -1.18 9.42 20.86
N LYS A 268 0.04 8.97 21.12
CA LYS A 268 0.35 7.87 22.07
C LYS A 268 -0.38 6.58 21.75
N SER A 269 -0.60 6.32 20.46
CA SER A 269 -1.24 5.10 19.93
C SER A 269 -0.23 4.15 19.28
N SER A 270 1.03 4.20 19.73
CA SER A 270 2.10 3.30 19.29
C SER A 270 2.89 2.81 20.51
N TYR A 271 3.08 1.49 20.59
CA TYR A 271 3.97 0.90 21.62
C TYR A 271 5.45 1.27 21.41
N LEU A 272 5.79 1.83 20.25
CA LEU A 272 7.14 2.31 19.91
C LEU A 272 7.36 3.79 20.25
N ALA A 273 6.37 4.53 20.76
CA ALA A 273 6.41 5.98 20.89
C ALA A 273 7.65 6.57 21.59
N THR A 274 8.27 5.82 22.51
CA THR A 274 9.48 6.23 23.26
C THR A 274 10.73 5.41 22.88
N ARG A 275 10.69 4.66 21.78
CA ARG A 275 11.69 3.64 21.45
C ARG A 275 12.68 4.05 20.34
N GLU A 276 12.63 5.31 19.88
CA GLU A 276 13.62 5.81 18.91
C GLU A 276 15.06 5.69 19.46
N GLY A 277 15.98 5.24 18.65
CA GLY A 277 17.36 4.95 19.03
C GLY A 277 17.56 3.59 19.73
N THR A 278 16.51 2.83 19.99
CA THR A 278 16.61 1.51 20.66
C THR A 278 16.42 0.34 19.69
N ALA A 279 16.87 -0.85 20.10
CA ALA A 279 16.62 -2.07 19.36
C ALA A 279 15.14 -2.49 19.49
N ILE A 280 14.44 -2.56 18.37
CA ILE A 280 13.03 -2.98 18.24
C ILE A 280 12.87 -4.26 17.44
N ALA A 281 13.93 -4.71 16.77
CA ALA A 281 13.93 -5.90 15.93
C ALA A 281 15.28 -6.59 15.98
N SER A 282 15.36 -7.79 15.41
CA SER A 282 16.62 -8.50 15.14
C SER A 282 17.57 -7.65 14.28
N ALA A 283 18.88 -7.81 14.50
CA ALA A 283 19.91 -7.13 13.70
C ALA A 283 19.86 -7.48 12.19
N LEU A 284 19.14 -8.53 11.81
CA LEU A 284 18.88 -8.87 10.40
C LEU A 284 17.90 -7.91 9.72
N VAL A 285 17.14 -7.12 10.48
CA VAL A 285 16.06 -6.28 9.98
C VAL A 285 16.56 -4.88 9.68
N THR A 286 16.46 -4.49 8.41
CA THR A 286 16.63 -3.11 7.96
C THR A 286 15.42 -2.72 7.12
N VAL A 287 14.75 -1.61 7.48
CA VAL A 287 13.54 -1.11 6.80
C VAL A 287 13.77 0.30 6.32
N VAL A 288 13.48 0.53 5.05
CA VAL A 288 13.62 1.82 4.37
C VAL A 288 12.28 2.21 3.74
N ASP A 289 11.88 3.47 3.87
CA ASP A 289 10.82 4.09 3.07
C ASP A 289 11.46 4.92 1.97
N ASP A 290 11.37 4.49 0.71
CA ASP A 290 12.06 5.13 -0.42
C ASP A 290 11.08 5.55 -1.52
N PRO A 291 10.67 6.84 -1.55
CA PRO A 291 9.77 7.37 -2.56
C PRO A 291 10.41 7.58 -3.94
N LEU A 292 11.74 7.50 -4.06
CA LEU A 292 12.47 7.88 -5.28
C LEU A 292 12.86 6.70 -6.17
N ARG A 293 12.41 5.50 -5.86
CA ARG A 293 12.70 4.30 -6.68
C ARG A 293 12.01 4.40 -8.03
N PRO A 294 12.76 4.42 -9.16
CA PRO A 294 12.15 4.48 -10.48
C PRO A 294 11.17 3.32 -10.70
N ARG A 295 10.05 3.59 -11.35
CA ARG A 295 9.01 2.61 -11.73
C ARG A 295 8.32 1.89 -10.57
N ALA A 296 8.73 2.11 -9.32
CA ALA A 296 8.17 1.36 -8.19
C ALA A 296 6.76 1.83 -7.82
N PRO A 297 5.92 0.92 -7.27
CA PRO A 297 4.49 1.19 -7.05
C PRO A 297 4.19 2.38 -6.14
N GLY A 298 4.96 2.57 -5.08
CA GLY A 298 4.78 3.66 -4.10
C GLY A 298 5.55 4.94 -4.40
N SER A 299 6.25 5.03 -5.55
CA SER A 299 7.12 6.17 -5.86
C SER A 299 6.33 7.43 -6.18
N ARG A 300 6.87 8.56 -5.69
CA ARG A 300 6.35 9.92 -5.87
C ARG A 300 7.48 10.94 -5.79
N PRO A 301 7.50 11.99 -6.65
CA PRO A 301 8.60 12.95 -6.70
C PRO A 301 8.56 13.97 -5.56
N PHE A 302 7.41 14.19 -4.94
CA PHE A 302 7.16 15.04 -3.77
C PHE A 302 6.07 14.42 -2.90
N ASP A 303 6.00 14.81 -1.65
CA ASP A 303 4.99 14.31 -0.72
C ASP A 303 3.65 15.07 -0.79
N GLY A 304 2.69 14.69 0.04
CA GLY A 304 1.35 15.29 0.06
C GLY A 304 1.29 16.73 0.56
N GLU A 305 2.40 17.31 1.00
CA GLU A 305 2.56 18.71 1.44
C GLU A 305 3.50 19.49 0.52
N GLY A 306 4.00 18.89 -0.57
CA GLY A 306 4.92 19.51 -1.52
C GLY A 306 6.37 19.56 -1.05
N LEU A 307 6.73 18.79 -0.03
CA LEU A 307 8.12 18.63 0.40
C LEU A 307 8.87 17.70 -0.55
N ALA A 308 10.19 17.91 -0.66
CA ALA A 308 11.05 17.03 -1.43
C ALA A 308 10.98 15.60 -0.88
N ALA A 309 10.60 14.67 -1.73
CA ALA A 309 10.65 13.25 -1.40
C ALA A 309 12.10 12.81 -1.16
N ARG A 310 12.33 11.97 -0.15
CA ARG A 310 13.65 11.45 0.20
C ARG A 310 13.56 10.08 0.85
N PRO A 311 14.57 9.21 0.66
CA PRO A 311 14.65 7.95 1.38
C PRO A 311 14.80 8.16 2.89
N ASN A 312 14.07 7.39 3.68
CA ASN A 312 14.14 7.39 5.15
C ASN A 312 14.52 5.99 5.63
N VAL A 313 15.65 5.84 6.30
CA VAL A 313 16.01 4.58 6.97
C VAL A 313 15.26 4.53 8.29
N VAL A 314 14.16 3.78 8.33
CA VAL A 314 13.27 3.69 9.49
C VAL A 314 13.85 2.77 10.57
N VAL A 315 14.30 1.59 10.16
CA VAL A 315 14.99 0.63 11.03
C VAL A 315 16.32 0.27 10.40
N SER A 316 17.40 0.32 11.14
CA SER A 316 18.75 -0.06 10.67
C SER A 316 19.32 -1.11 11.60
N GLN A 317 19.52 -2.33 11.07
CA GLN A 317 20.05 -3.45 11.84
C GLN A 317 19.33 -3.62 13.19
N GLY A 318 17.99 -3.64 13.13
CA GLY A 318 17.12 -3.80 14.29
C GLY A 318 16.87 -2.54 15.12
N VAL A 319 17.61 -1.46 14.93
CA VAL A 319 17.48 -0.21 15.70
C VAL A 319 16.53 0.75 15.00
N LEU A 320 15.50 1.24 15.69
CA LEU A 320 14.59 2.28 15.20
C LEU A 320 15.36 3.61 15.06
N ARG A 321 15.47 4.14 13.85
CA ARG A 321 16.23 5.34 13.55
C ARG A 321 15.38 6.59 13.47
N THR A 322 14.15 6.46 12.99
CA THR A 322 13.23 7.59 12.86
C THR A 322 11.79 7.13 12.76
N PHE A 323 10.87 8.02 13.12
CA PHE A 323 9.46 7.92 12.79
C PHE A 323 9.18 8.67 11.47
N LEU A 324 8.26 8.14 10.65
CA LEU A 324 7.80 8.84 9.46
C LEU A 324 6.82 9.95 9.88
N CYS A 325 7.07 11.19 9.44
CA CYS A 325 6.29 12.36 9.85
C CYS A 325 5.86 13.18 8.64
N ASP A 326 4.61 13.62 8.65
CA ASP A 326 4.14 14.82 7.96
C ASP A 326 4.51 16.07 8.76
N VAL A 327 4.20 17.25 8.27
CA VAL A 327 4.54 18.51 8.95
C VAL A 327 3.83 18.63 10.30
N TYR A 328 2.55 18.27 10.36
CA TYR A 328 1.77 18.37 11.59
C TYR A 328 2.29 17.46 12.70
N SER A 329 2.49 16.17 12.42
CA SER A 329 3.03 15.24 13.41
C SER A 329 4.47 15.58 13.81
N ALA A 330 5.25 16.08 12.87
CA ALA A 330 6.61 16.56 13.16
C ALA A 330 6.60 17.73 14.16
N ARG A 331 5.75 18.73 13.97
CA ARG A 331 5.57 19.85 14.91
C ARG A 331 5.08 19.38 16.29
N LYS A 332 4.10 18.47 16.34
CA LYS A 332 3.62 17.86 17.61
C LYS A 332 4.75 17.13 18.36
N LEU A 333 5.73 16.60 17.65
CA LEU A 333 6.87 15.86 18.21
C LEU A 333 8.15 16.71 18.36
N GLY A 334 8.10 18.02 18.05
CA GLY A 334 9.25 18.93 18.14
C GLY A 334 10.39 18.55 17.18
N ARG A 335 10.08 18.05 15.97
CA ARG A 335 11.06 17.58 14.98
C ARG A 335 10.73 18.10 13.57
N ARG A 336 11.58 17.79 12.59
CA ARG A 336 11.32 18.10 11.17
C ARG A 336 10.52 16.98 10.51
N SER A 337 9.69 17.34 9.52
CA SER A 337 9.03 16.38 8.64
C SER A 337 10.04 15.50 7.92
N THR A 338 9.67 14.24 7.70
CA THR A 338 10.47 13.29 6.91
C THR A 338 10.11 13.29 5.42
N GLY A 339 9.18 14.17 4.98
CA GLY A 339 8.67 14.17 3.62
C GLY A 339 7.78 12.96 3.37
N SER A 340 7.01 12.56 4.39
CA SER A 340 6.19 11.34 4.37
C SER A 340 4.69 11.64 4.45
N ALA A 341 4.27 12.80 3.97
CA ALA A 341 2.85 13.12 3.90
C ALA A 341 2.16 12.38 2.75
N GLY A 342 1.00 11.80 3.03
CA GLY A 342 -0.01 11.43 2.06
C GLY A 342 -1.18 12.41 2.10
N ARG A 343 -2.02 12.42 1.04
CA ARG A 343 -3.18 13.31 0.98
C ARG A 343 -4.28 12.76 0.10
N GLY A 344 -5.51 12.86 0.59
CA GLY A 344 -6.74 12.70 -0.20
C GLY A 344 -7.29 14.03 -0.70
N LEU A 345 -8.21 14.02 -1.68
CA LEU A 345 -8.88 15.23 -2.17
C LEU A 345 -9.73 15.91 -1.08
N GLY A 346 -10.48 15.12 -0.31
CA GLY A 346 -11.35 15.62 0.76
C GLY A 346 -10.76 15.49 2.17
N GLY A 347 -9.44 15.29 2.30
CA GLY A 347 -8.74 15.13 3.58
C GLY A 347 -7.49 15.98 3.70
N GLY A 348 -7.14 16.33 4.94
CA GLY A 348 -5.87 16.96 5.24
C GLY A 348 -4.67 16.02 5.05
N PRO A 349 -3.44 16.56 5.14
CA PRO A 349 -2.23 15.74 5.15
C PRO A 349 -2.25 14.73 6.30
N HIS A 350 -1.65 13.58 6.07
CA HIS A 350 -1.45 12.53 7.07
C HIS A 350 -0.18 11.75 6.75
N VAL A 351 0.40 11.08 7.74
CA VAL A 351 1.58 10.27 7.50
C VAL A 351 1.24 9.08 6.60
N SER A 352 2.01 8.88 5.55
CA SER A 352 1.87 7.79 4.59
C SER A 352 3.24 7.30 4.13
N THR A 353 3.40 5.99 4.08
CA THR A 353 4.58 5.37 3.46
C THR A 353 4.59 5.55 1.94
N SER A 354 5.75 5.37 1.35
CA SER A 354 5.97 5.27 -0.10
C SER A 354 6.28 3.83 -0.49
N ASN A 355 7.52 3.52 -0.92
CA ASN A 355 7.97 2.14 -1.00
C ASN A 355 8.59 1.75 0.34
N PHE A 356 7.78 1.11 1.18
CA PHE A 356 8.18 0.67 2.52
C PHE A 356 8.74 -0.74 2.45
N VAL A 357 10.05 -0.86 2.52
CA VAL A 357 10.80 -2.06 2.14
C VAL A 357 11.59 -2.61 3.30
N LEU A 358 11.34 -3.86 3.67
CA LEU A 358 12.28 -4.67 4.43
C LEU A 358 13.32 -5.21 3.45
N LEU A 359 14.59 -4.82 3.64
CA LEU A 359 15.66 -5.20 2.72
C LEU A 359 15.86 -6.71 2.72
N ALA A 360 16.04 -7.28 1.53
CA ALA A 360 16.31 -8.70 1.38
C ALA A 360 17.61 -9.12 2.07
N GLY A 361 17.57 -10.30 2.68
CA GLY A 361 18.76 -10.99 3.18
C GLY A 361 19.52 -11.70 2.06
N LYS A 362 20.33 -12.68 2.47
CA LYS A 362 21.12 -13.51 1.53
C LYS A 362 20.63 -14.96 1.49
N THR A 363 19.77 -15.37 2.42
CA THR A 363 19.34 -16.76 2.59
C THR A 363 18.27 -17.13 1.59
N PRO A 364 18.41 -18.20 0.79
CA PRO A 364 17.34 -18.71 -0.04
C PRO A 364 16.13 -19.14 0.81
N PRO A 365 14.87 -18.90 0.36
CA PRO A 365 13.67 -19.28 1.13
C PRO A 365 13.65 -20.75 1.54
N ALA A 366 14.09 -21.66 0.68
CA ALA A 366 14.14 -23.08 0.98
C ALA A 366 15.07 -23.44 2.16
N GLU A 367 16.06 -22.61 2.47
CA GLU A 367 16.90 -22.80 3.65
C GLU A 367 16.21 -22.33 4.94
N LEU A 368 15.34 -21.31 4.83
CA LEU A 368 14.53 -20.85 5.95
C LEU A 368 13.50 -21.90 6.38
N GLU A 369 13.09 -22.76 5.47
CA GLU A 369 12.16 -23.86 5.72
C GLU A 369 12.83 -25.12 6.30
N ARG A 370 14.15 -25.18 6.43
CA ARG A 370 14.86 -26.31 7.05
C ARG A 370 14.66 -26.33 8.56
N LEU A 371 13.44 -26.64 8.97
CA LEU A 371 13.01 -26.76 10.36
C LEU A 371 12.71 -28.23 10.69
N SER A 372 13.02 -28.71 11.87
CA SER A 372 12.57 -30.03 12.35
C SER A 372 11.05 -30.07 12.40
N GLN A 373 10.43 -29.06 12.99
CA GLN A 373 8.99 -28.79 12.98
C GLN A 373 8.74 -27.29 12.92
N GLY A 374 7.66 -26.88 12.24
CA GLY A 374 7.31 -25.46 12.12
C GLY A 374 6.08 -25.23 11.26
N LEU A 375 5.78 -23.96 11.09
CA LEU A 375 4.66 -23.50 10.26
C LEU A 375 5.18 -22.63 9.12
N TYR A 376 4.78 -22.93 7.87
CA TYR A 376 4.91 -22.01 6.75
C TYR A 376 3.59 -21.27 6.56
N VAL A 377 3.59 -19.96 6.78
CA VAL A 377 2.40 -19.10 6.74
C VAL A 377 2.27 -18.46 5.36
N THR A 378 1.18 -18.74 4.66
CA THR A 378 0.88 -18.13 3.35
C THR A 378 -0.03 -16.93 3.45
N ASP A 379 -1.01 -16.98 4.35
CA ASP A 379 -2.06 -15.96 4.46
C ASP A 379 -2.29 -15.62 5.93
N LEU A 380 -2.49 -14.34 6.22
CA LEU A 380 -2.95 -13.81 7.49
C LEU A 380 -4.34 -13.21 7.33
N MET A 381 -5.22 -13.39 8.32
CA MET A 381 -6.62 -12.98 8.26
C MET A 381 -7.03 -12.27 9.56
N GLY A 382 -7.95 -11.30 9.42
CA GLY A 382 -8.52 -10.57 10.55
C GLY A 382 -7.69 -9.36 11.00
N PHE A 383 -8.14 -8.70 12.07
CA PHE A 383 -7.63 -7.42 12.59
C PHE A 383 -7.11 -7.55 14.02
N GLY A 384 -6.35 -8.57 14.29
CA GLY A 384 -5.88 -8.93 15.64
C GLY A 384 -4.57 -8.24 16.07
N PHE A 385 -4.34 -6.97 15.72
CA PHE A 385 -3.18 -6.20 16.16
C PHE A 385 -3.61 -4.98 16.99
N ASN A 386 -3.09 -4.89 18.22
CA ASN A 386 -3.24 -3.71 19.06
C ASN A 386 -1.96 -2.86 18.98
N PRO A 387 -1.99 -1.69 18.31
CA PRO A 387 -0.80 -0.86 18.13
C PRO A 387 -0.30 -0.20 19.42
N VAL A 388 -1.13 -0.14 20.49
CA VAL A 388 -0.76 0.48 21.77
C VAL A 388 0.05 -0.48 22.66
N THR A 389 -0.35 -1.75 22.69
CA THR A 389 0.28 -2.77 23.54
C THR A 389 1.26 -3.67 22.80
N GLY A 390 1.15 -3.72 21.47
CA GLY A 390 1.88 -4.67 20.64
C GLY A 390 1.28 -6.08 20.62
N ASP A 391 0.15 -6.32 21.26
CA ASP A 391 -0.51 -7.63 21.22
C ASP A 391 -0.97 -7.95 19.80
N TRP A 392 -0.59 -9.14 19.33
CA TRP A 392 -0.88 -9.59 17.98
C TRP A 392 -1.42 -11.02 17.98
N SER A 393 -2.59 -11.20 17.36
CA SER A 393 -3.23 -12.49 17.21
C SER A 393 -4.09 -12.48 15.94
N GLN A 394 -3.70 -13.26 14.93
CA GLN A 394 -4.40 -13.29 13.64
C GLN A 394 -4.68 -14.73 13.18
N GLY A 395 -5.80 -14.91 12.50
CA GLY A 395 -6.07 -16.13 11.76
C GLY A 395 -5.00 -16.36 10.70
N ALA A 396 -4.64 -17.60 10.45
CA ALA A 396 -3.63 -17.95 9.46
C ALA A 396 -3.98 -19.22 8.67
N ASN A 397 -3.47 -19.26 7.43
CA ASN A 397 -3.39 -20.47 6.61
C ASN A 397 -1.92 -20.70 6.23
N GLY A 398 -1.61 -21.95 5.94
CA GLY A 398 -0.26 -22.29 5.53
C GLY A 398 -0.03 -23.80 5.44
N PHE A 399 1.19 -24.20 5.76
CA PHE A 399 1.61 -25.62 5.69
C PHE A 399 2.37 -25.96 6.96
N TRP A 400 2.12 -27.14 7.48
CA TRP A 400 2.97 -27.73 8.52
C TRP A 400 4.29 -28.17 7.90
N ILE A 401 5.39 -27.81 8.52
CA ILE A 401 6.73 -28.26 8.17
C ILE A 401 7.12 -29.39 9.12
N ASP A 402 7.62 -30.48 8.58
CA ASP A 402 8.26 -31.56 9.32
C ASP A 402 9.51 -32.01 8.56
N ASN A 403 10.65 -32.09 9.28
CA ASN A 403 11.95 -32.46 8.72
C ASN A 403 12.30 -31.67 7.41
N GLY A 404 12.07 -30.36 7.41
CA GLY A 404 12.40 -29.46 6.30
C GLY A 404 11.46 -29.56 5.10
N SER A 405 10.33 -30.26 5.21
CA SER A 405 9.35 -30.43 4.12
C SER A 405 7.97 -29.96 4.54
N ARG A 406 7.23 -29.33 3.63
CA ARG A 406 5.81 -28.99 3.83
C ARG A 406 4.98 -30.27 3.66
N VAL A 407 4.47 -30.83 4.76
CA VAL A 407 3.84 -32.17 4.76
C VAL A 407 2.32 -32.14 4.57
N HIS A 408 1.64 -31.12 5.04
CA HIS A 408 0.20 -30.94 4.82
C HIS A 408 -0.22 -29.48 4.99
N PRO A 409 -1.30 -29.04 4.30
CA PRO A 409 -1.86 -27.72 4.50
C PRO A 409 -2.54 -27.60 5.87
N VAL A 410 -2.52 -26.40 6.41
CA VAL A 410 -3.11 -26.01 7.71
C VAL A 410 -4.03 -24.82 7.52
N SER A 411 -5.22 -24.89 8.08
CA SER A 411 -6.18 -23.79 8.08
C SER A 411 -6.96 -23.72 9.40
N GLU A 412 -7.74 -22.66 9.58
CA GLU A 412 -8.55 -22.43 10.78
C GLU A 412 -7.71 -22.45 12.07
N ILE A 413 -6.52 -21.87 11.99
CA ILE A 413 -5.62 -21.67 13.13
C ILE A 413 -5.47 -20.18 13.43
N THR A 414 -5.07 -19.88 14.67
CA THR A 414 -4.68 -18.55 15.09
C THR A 414 -3.21 -18.56 15.48
N ILE A 415 -2.46 -17.58 15.01
CA ILE A 415 -1.08 -17.34 15.44
C ILE A 415 -1.08 -16.14 16.38
N SER A 416 -0.39 -16.24 17.52
CA SER A 416 -0.28 -15.16 18.49
C SER A 416 1.13 -15.01 19.04
N ILE A 417 1.52 -13.74 19.22
CA ILE A 417 2.78 -13.32 19.82
C ILE A 417 2.67 -11.82 20.13
N ASN A 418 3.45 -11.27 21.07
CA ASN A 418 3.59 -9.82 21.13
C ASN A 418 4.44 -9.34 19.94
N PHE A 419 4.06 -8.26 19.32
CA PHE A 419 4.66 -7.78 18.06
C PHE A 419 6.12 -7.30 18.25
N ASP A 420 6.45 -6.80 19.45
CA ASP A 420 7.84 -6.48 19.82
C ASP A 420 8.72 -7.74 19.89
N ASP A 421 8.18 -8.82 20.45
CA ASP A 421 8.87 -10.12 20.52
C ASP A 421 8.96 -10.75 19.12
N LEU A 422 7.94 -10.61 18.26
CA LEU A 422 7.96 -11.10 16.89
C LEU A 422 9.15 -10.52 16.12
N TRP A 423 9.28 -9.19 16.10
CA TRP A 423 10.35 -8.52 15.35
C TRP A 423 11.74 -8.85 15.91
N LYS A 424 11.88 -9.00 17.21
CA LYS A 424 13.15 -9.39 17.86
C LYS A 424 13.53 -10.84 17.62
N SER A 425 12.54 -11.72 17.45
CA SER A 425 12.76 -13.15 17.23
C SER A 425 12.93 -13.56 15.77
N ILE A 426 13.02 -12.59 14.84
CA ILE A 426 13.39 -12.86 13.45
C ILE A 426 14.82 -13.37 13.40
N ASP A 427 15.01 -14.61 12.98
CA ASP A 427 16.29 -15.30 12.87
C ASP A 427 16.66 -15.64 11.41
N GLY A 428 15.81 -15.28 10.44
CA GLY A 428 16.07 -15.46 9.03
C GLY A 428 15.31 -14.48 8.15
N VAL A 429 16.01 -13.94 7.15
CA VAL A 429 15.48 -13.02 6.12
C VAL A 429 15.86 -13.55 4.75
N GLY A 430 14.86 -13.78 3.91
CA GLY A 430 15.01 -14.33 2.56
C GLY A 430 15.64 -13.38 1.56
N ASN A 431 16.07 -13.93 0.42
CA ASN A 431 16.59 -13.16 -0.71
C ASN A 431 15.54 -12.93 -1.82
N ASP A 432 14.28 -13.26 -1.55
CA ASP A 432 13.13 -13.29 -2.47
C ASP A 432 12.18 -12.09 -2.28
N LEU A 433 12.70 -10.88 -2.33
CA LEU A 433 11.91 -9.66 -2.14
C LEU A 433 10.74 -9.57 -3.15
N ASP A 434 9.51 -9.52 -2.65
CA ASP A 434 8.32 -9.24 -3.46
C ASP A 434 8.15 -7.72 -3.67
N THR A 435 8.34 -7.27 -4.91
CA THR A 435 8.31 -5.85 -5.29
C THR A 435 7.01 -5.40 -5.96
N ARG A 436 5.99 -6.26 -6.05
CA ARG A 436 4.73 -5.98 -6.75
C ARG A 436 3.85 -4.92 -6.06
N GLY A 437 4.05 -4.67 -4.77
CA GLY A 437 3.33 -3.67 -3.98
C GLY A 437 4.23 -2.58 -3.42
N SER A 438 3.64 -1.54 -2.83
CA SER A 438 4.39 -0.46 -2.16
C SER A 438 4.99 -0.87 -0.80
N VAL A 439 4.36 -1.81 -0.09
CA VAL A 439 4.97 -2.48 1.07
C VAL A 439 5.62 -3.75 0.56
N GLN A 440 6.91 -3.94 0.81
CA GLN A 440 7.72 -4.98 0.19
C GLN A 440 8.50 -5.76 1.25
N SER A 441 8.33 -7.06 1.29
CA SER A 441 9.04 -7.94 2.21
C SER A 441 9.51 -9.22 1.49
N PRO A 442 10.68 -9.74 1.82
CA PRO A 442 11.05 -11.11 1.50
C PRO A 442 10.40 -12.09 2.49
N THR A 443 10.63 -13.39 2.28
CA THR A 443 10.34 -14.43 3.28
C THR A 443 11.04 -14.13 4.60
N LEU A 444 10.30 -14.27 5.71
CA LEU A 444 10.83 -14.08 7.07
C LEU A 444 10.70 -15.37 7.88
N ARG A 445 11.71 -15.70 8.67
CA ARG A 445 11.61 -16.73 9.70
C ARG A 445 11.64 -16.11 11.10
N VAL A 446 10.69 -16.52 11.92
CA VAL A 446 10.54 -16.15 13.33
C VAL A 446 10.79 -17.41 14.16
N SER A 447 11.66 -17.32 15.14
CA SER A 447 12.12 -18.50 15.91
C SER A 447 11.02 -19.16 16.73
N ARG A 448 9.95 -18.42 17.11
CA ARG A 448 8.85 -18.95 17.92
C ARG A 448 7.57 -18.12 17.76
N VAL A 449 6.47 -18.79 17.56
CA VAL A 449 5.10 -18.26 17.67
C VAL A 449 4.22 -19.26 18.42
N THR A 450 3.15 -18.80 19.06
CA THR A 450 2.10 -19.67 19.57
C THR A 450 1.05 -19.87 18.49
N VAL A 451 0.74 -21.13 18.20
CA VAL A 451 -0.31 -21.52 17.27
C VAL A 451 -1.43 -22.18 18.08
N ALA A 452 -2.66 -21.70 17.89
CA ALA A 452 -3.87 -22.29 18.46
C ALA A 452 -4.77 -22.77 17.32
N GLY A 453 -5.13 -24.06 17.34
CA GLY A 453 -5.98 -24.67 16.32
C GLY A 453 -7.08 -25.58 16.89
N THR A 454 -6.81 -26.23 17.99
CA THR A 454 -7.79 -27.06 18.72
C THR A 454 -7.61 -26.91 20.22
#